data_a7cacd98c341dc34a77640754cff6b30
#
_entry.id   a7cacd98c341dc34a77640754cff6b30
#
_cell.length_a   1.000
_cell.length_b   1.000
_cell.length_c   1.000
_cell.angle_alpha   90.00
_cell.angle_beta   90.00
_cell.angle_gamma   90.00
#
_symmetry.space_group_name_H-M   'P 1'
#
loop_
_entity.id
_entity.type
_entity.pdbx_description
1 polymer ?
#
loop_
_entity_poly.entity_id
_entity_poly.type
_entity_poly.pdbx_seq_one_letter_code
_entity_poly.pdbx_strand_id
1 'polypeptide(L)'
;MTSERSIPEPVTAVLEGAGAWLPGELARVEAGLTEIIDGLGPLAADGAATLRAGGKRMRPMLVLLCAGPGGGEAAVRAAVAVELIHMASLVHDDVLDRAPLRRGIPTTYATAGRERATTLGDALFSSTFTMLARAGDLRATELLSFTAVDLARGELLQREGAYDLGLTAGDYENRCRLKTGSLFSAACVLGGEAGGAGPEQSEGLADFGRGIGLAFQLLDDVLDLAGPPERTGKARGTDLLDGTVTLPVIRAIELDPSLAVVDLNQLDEESVAELSDRIAATGALDQVRAEALAMIDRAKSSPALESMDPEQRRLLELVADGVVQRYS
;
A
#
# COMPACT_ATOMS: atom_id res chain seq x y z
N MET A 1 29.95 2.68 -3.24
CA MET A 1 29.58 1.31 -2.85
C MET A 1 28.07 1.33 -2.69
N THR A 2 27.33 0.88 -3.68
CA THR A 2 25.88 0.69 -3.64
C THR A 2 25.60 -0.45 -2.67
N SER A 3 25.04 -0.13 -1.51
CA SER A 3 24.50 -1.14 -0.59
C SER A 3 23.43 -1.90 -1.36
N GLU A 4 23.70 -3.17 -1.68
CA GLU A 4 22.66 -4.11 -2.10
C GLU A 4 21.64 -4.18 -0.97
N ARG A 5 20.48 -3.55 -1.18
CA ARG A 5 19.35 -3.68 -0.26
C ARG A 5 18.91 -5.14 -0.34
N SER A 6 19.09 -5.90 0.73
CA SER A 6 18.61 -7.28 0.80
C SER A 6 17.10 -7.31 0.55
N ILE A 7 16.68 -8.19 -0.36
CA ILE A 7 15.25 -8.44 -0.60
C ILE A 7 14.69 -9.07 0.69
N PRO A 8 13.55 -8.59 1.22
CA PRO A 8 12.96 -9.16 2.43
C PRO A 8 12.62 -10.65 2.24
N GLU A 9 12.86 -11.47 3.26
CA GLU A 9 12.61 -12.92 3.22
C GLU A 9 11.25 -13.33 2.60
N PRO A 10 10.12 -12.68 2.93
CA PRO A 10 8.84 -13.06 2.34
C PRO A 10 8.76 -12.84 0.83
N VAL A 11 9.36 -11.75 0.33
CA VAL A 11 9.41 -11.48 -1.12
C VAL A 11 10.33 -12.48 -1.81
N THR A 12 11.45 -12.83 -1.18
CA THR A 12 12.39 -13.84 -1.68
C THR A 12 11.69 -15.19 -1.82
N ALA A 13 10.92 -15.63 -0.82
CA ALA A 13 10.18 -16.89 -0.85
C ALA A 13 9.15 -16.93 -2.02
N VAL A 14 8.47 -15.83 -2.30
CA VAL A 14 7.55 -15.74 -3.45
C VAL A 14 8.31 -15.81 -4.77
N LEU A 15 9.43 -15.08 -4.91
CA LEU A 15 10.22 -15.08 -6.13
C LEU A 15 10.85 -16.45 -6.41
N GLU A 16 11.39 -17.12 -5.38
CA GLU A 16 11.93 -18.47 -5.47
C GLU A 16 10.84 -19.50 -5.82
N GLY A 17 9.69 -19.39 -5.14
CA GLY A 17 8.55 -20.27 -5.39
C GLY A 17 7.98 -20.13 -6.80
N ALA A 18 7.97 -18.93 -7.36
CA ALA A 18 7.48 -18.69 -8.72
C ALA A 18 8.51 -19.08 -9.82
N GLY A 19 9.77 -19.36 -9.45
CA GLY A 19 10.81 -19.63 -10.43
C GLY A 19 11.12 -18.44 -11.33
N ALA A 20 11.56 -18.68 -12.54
CA ALA A 20 12.07 -17.62 -13.43
C ALA A 20 10.98 -16.71 -14.04
N TRP A 21 9.71 -17.14 -14.09
CA TRP A 21 8.68 -16.37 -14.79
C TRP A 21 8.34 -15.06 -14.11
N LEU A 22 8.13 -15.06 -12.79
CA LEU A 22 7.73 -13.86 -12.07
C LEU A 22 8.82 -12.78 -12.07
N PRO A 23 10.12 -13.08 -11.80
CA PRO A 23 11.19 -12.12 -11.99
C PRO A 23 11.27 -11.54 -13.40
N GLY A 24 11.03 -12.37 -14.42
CA GLY A 24 10.99 -11.93 -15.82
C GLY A 24 9.86 -10.93 -16.08
N GLU A 25 8.66 -11.20 -15.61
CA GLU A 25 7.51 -10.30 -15.75
C GLU A 25 7.68 -9.01 -14.92
N LEU A 26 8.24 -9.09 -13.71
CA LEU A 26 8.59 -7.91 -12.92
C LEU A 26 9.63 -7.02 -13.61
N ALA A 27 10.60 -7.61 -14.29
CA ALA A 27 11.56 -6.84 -15.09
C ALA A 27 10.88 -6.12 -16.26
N ARG A 28 9.87 -6.71 -16.88
CA ARG A 28 9.04 -6.05 -17.91
C ARG A 28 8.23 -4.89 -17.33
N VAL A 29 7.68 -5.05 -16.11
CA VAL A 29 6.99 -3.96 -15.40
C VAL A 29 7.95 -2.81 -15.12
N GLU A 30 9.17 -3.07 -14.62
CA GLU A 30 10.17 -2.02 -14.37
C GLU A 30 10.58 -1.31 -15.67
N ALA A 31 10.70 -2.05 -16.78
CA ALA A 31 10.97 -1.45 -18.09
C ALA A 31 9.81 -0.54 -18.54
N GLY A 32 8.56 -0.97 -18.38
CA GLY A 32 7.38 -0.17 -18.72
C GLY A 32 7.25 1.09 -17.87
N LEU A 33 7.53 1.00 -16.56
CA LEU A 33 7.57 2.16 -15.66
C LEU A 33 8.65 3.15 -16.11
N THR A 34 9.84 2.65 -16.43
CA THR A 34 10.97 3.48 -16.90
C THR A 34 10.63 4.19 -18.20
N GLU A 35 10.05 3.50 -19.18
CA GLU A 35 9.64 4.08 -20.47
C GLU A 35 8.66 5.24 -20.28
N ILE A 36 7.64 5.06 -19.42
CA ILE A 36 6.65 6.11 -19.15
C ILE A 36 7.29 7.30 -18.45
N ILE A 37 8.15 7.05 -17.45
CA ILE A 37 8.84 8.09 -16.69
C ILE A 37 9.79 8.89 -17.59
N ASP A 38 10.56 8.23 -18.45
CA ASP A 38 11.44 8.90 -19.42
C ASP A 38 10.66 9.79 -20.38
N GLY A 39 9.40 9.42 -20.68
CA GLY A 39 8.47 10.22 -21.48
C GLY A 39 7.90 11.46 -20.78
N LEU A 40 8.13 11.67 -19.48
CA LEU A 40 7.61 12.84 -18.74
C LEU A 40 8.35 14.15 -19.02
N GLY A 41 9.31 14.16 -19.91
CA GLY A 41 10.04 15.37 -20.31
C GLY A 41 10.76 16.04 -19.14
N PRO A 42 10.44 17.30 -18.78
CA PRO A 42 11.12 18.01 -17.68
C PRO A 42 10.97 17.36 -16.31
N LEU A 43 10.00 16.46 -16.12
CA LEU A 43 9.74 15.73 -14.86
C LEU A 43 10.38 14.35 -14.83
N ALA A 44 11.03 13.89 -15.90
CA ALA A 44 11.61 12.55 -15.99
C ALA A 44 12.61 12.26 -14.87
N ALA A 45 13.46 13.22 -14.53
CA ALA A 45 14.47 13.05 -13.47
C ALA A 45 13.81 12.87 -12.09
N ASP A 46 12.74 13.58 -11.79
CA ASP A 46 12.00 13.48 -10.51
C ASP A 46 11.23 12.16 -10.46
N GLY A 47 10.56 11.78 -11.55
CA GLY A 47 9.90 10.49 -11.67
C GLY A 47 10.88 9.32 -11.49
N ALA A 48 12.05 9.39 -12.12
CA ALA A 48 13.11 8.39 -11.94
C ALA A 48 13.67 8.36 -10.50
N ALA A 49 13.76 9.48 -9.81
CA ALA A 49 14.13 9.51 -8.40
C ALA A 49 13.08 8.82 -7.53
N THR A 50 11.79 9.07 -7.78
CA THR A 50 10.65 8.41 -7.11
C THR A 50 10.68 6.89 -7.37
N LEU A 51 10.92 6.45 -8.60
CA LEU A 51 11.02 5.03 -8.95
C LEU A 51 12.21 4.36 -8.23
N ARG A 52 13.38 5.03 -8.20
CA ARG A 52 14.59 4.56 -7.51
C ARG A 52 14.49 4.55 -6.00
N ALA A 53 13.60 5.36 -5.40
CA ALA A 53 13.28 5.25 -3.96
C ALA A 53 12.79 3.83 -3.62
N GLY A 54 12.41 3.09 -4.64
CA GLY A 54 12.19 1.65 -4.59
C GLY A 54 10.88 1.30 -3.90
N GLY A 55 10.68 0.02 -3.77
CA GLY A 55 9.52 -0.59 -3.14
C GLY A 55 9.59 -2.10 -3.35
N LYS A 56 8.78 -2.83 -2.60
CA LYS A 56 8.67 -4.28 -2.74
C LYS A 56 7.88 -4.72 -3.97
N ARG A 57 7.37 -3.77 -4.76
CA ARG A 57 6.50 -4.01 -5.92
C ARG A 57 5.35 -4.98 -5.60
N MET A 58 4.80 -4.90 -4.39
CA MET A 58 3.79 -5.84 -3.90
C MET A 58 2.53 -5.80 -4.76
N ARG A 59 2.07 -4.61 -5.16
CA ARG A 59 0.88 -4.47 -6.02
C ARG A 59 1.10 -5.00 -7.43
N PRO A 60 2.19 -4.64 -8.15
CA PRO A 60 2.55 -5.30 -9.40
C PRO A 60 2.65 -6.82 -9.27
N MET A 61 3.27 -7.31 -8.20
CA MET A 61 3.41 -8.75 -7.95
C MET A 61 2.05 -9.41 -7.78
N LEU A 62 1.11 -8.80 -7.06
CA LEU A 62 -0.27 -9.30 -6.93
C LEU A 62 -0.98 -9.37 -8.28
N VAL A 63 -0.85 -8.32 -9.12
CA VAL A 63 -1.40 -8.38 -10.50
C VAL A 63 -0.86 -9.59 -11.25
N LEU A 64 0.46 -9.76 -11.27
CA LEU A 64 1.10 -10.85 -12.01
C LEU A 64 0.74 -12.22 -11.45
N LEU A 65 0.69 -12.38 -10.13
CA LEU A 65 0.32 -13.63 -9.49
C LEU A 65 -1.15 -13.98 -9.72
N CYS A 66 -2.07 -13.01 -9.66
CA CYS A 66 -3.48 -13.24 -9.98
C CYS A 66 -3.68 -13.59 -11.46
N ALA A 67 -2.86 -13.06 -12.36
CA ALA A 67 -2.89 -13.39 -13.78
C ALA A 67 -2.28 -14.76 -14.09
N GLY A 68 -1.29 -15.18 -13.32
CA GLY A 68 -0.47 -16.35 -13.61
C GLY A 68 0.45 -16.18 -14.82
N PRO A 69 1.22 -17.23 -15.19
CA PRO A 69 2.20 -17.15 -16.29
C PRO A 69 1.58 -16.82 -17.66
N GLY A 70 0.27 -17.01 -17.81
CA GLY A 70 -0.48 -16.76 -19.05
C GLY A 70 -0.99 -15.34 -19.24
N GLY A 71 -0.83 -14.43 -18.25
CA GLY A 71 -1.41 -13.09 -18.27
C GLY A 71 -0.87 -12.14 -19.35
N GLY A 72 0.34 -12.40 -19.85
CA GLY A 72 0.93 -11.71 -20.99
C GLY A 72 1.01 -10.19 -20.87
N GLU A 73 0.89 -9.49 -22.01
CA GLU A 73 0.97 -8.00 -22.06
C GLU A 73 -0.12 -7.31 -21.25
N ALA A 74 -1.30 -7.92 -21.12
CA ALA A 74 -2.41 -7.33 -20.34
C ALA A 74 -2.04 -7.26 -18.85
N ALA A 75 -1.46 -8.33 -18.29
CA ALA A 75 -1.03 -8.36 -16.90
C ALA A 75 0.13 -7.38 -16.63
N VAL A 76 1.12 -7.31 -17.52
CA VAL A 76 2.24 -6.35 -17.39
C VAL A 76 1.71 -4.92 -17.43
N ARG A 77 0.85 -4.58 -18.39
CA ARG A 77 0.24 -3.25 -18.49
C ARG A 77 -0.56 -2.89 -17.26
N ALA A 78 -1.37 -3.82 -16.75
CA ALA A 78 -2.13 -3.62 -15.52
C ALA A 78 -1.20 -3.39 -14.32
N ALA A 79 -0.11 -4.16 -14.20
CA ALA A 79 0.88 -4.01 -13.14
C ALA A 79 1.60 -2.66 -13.20
N VAL A 80 1.97 -2.20 -14.40
CA VAL A 80 2.53 -0.85 -14.62
C VAL A 80 1.51 0.22 -14.21
N ALA A 81 0.24 0.09 -14.65
CA ALA A 81 -0.81 1.06 -14.33
C ALA A 81 -1.04 1.19 -12.82
N VAL A 82 -1.15 0.07 -12.11
CA VAL A 82 -1.33 0.03 -10.66
C VAL A 82 -0.16 0.66 -9.93
N GLU A 83 1.08 0.40 -10.36
CA GLU A 83 2.26 0.99 -9.71
C GLU A 83 2.39 2.49 -10.01
N LEU A 84 2.06 2.96 -11.20
CA LEU A 84 2.02 4.40 -11.52
C LEU A 84 1.00 5.15 -10.65
N ILE A 85 -0.21 4.61 -10.47
CA ILE A 85 -1.22 5.16 -9.54
C ILE A 85 -0.64 5.20 -8.12
N HIS A 86 0.02 4.13 -7.67
CA HIS A 86 0.65 4.11 -6.35
C HIS A 86 1.75 5.15 -6.23
N MET A 87 2.63 5.27 -7.22
CA MET A 87 3.69 6.29 -7.22
C MET A 87 3.12 7.70 -7.19
N ALA A 88 2.07 7.96 -7.96
CA ALA A 88 1.39 9.25 -8.00
C ALA A 88 0.79 9.60 -6.62
N SER A 89 0.10 8.65 -5.97
CA SER A 89 -0.45 8.87 -4.62
C SER A 89 0.65 9.17 -3.61
N LEU A 90 1.77 8.43 -3.64
CA LEU A 90 2.91 8.68 -2.75
C LEU A 90 3.53 10.07 -2.94
N VAL A 91 3.61 10.56 -4.19
CA VAL A 91 4.13 11.91 -4.46
C VAL A 91 3.17 12.98 -3.93
N HIS A 92 1.86 12.78 -4.05
CA HIS A 92 0.86 13.68 -3.47
C HIS A 92 0.85 13.63 -1.94
N ASP A 93 0.98 12.44 -1.35
CA ASP A 93 1.13 12.26 0.11
C ASP A 93 2.37 13.04 0.62
N ASP A 94 3.53 12.95 -0.07
CA ASP A 94 4.73 13.72 0.28
C ASP A 94 4.50 15.24 0.31
N VAL A 95 3.63 15.76 -0.57
CA VAL A 95 3.25 17.17 -0.59
C VAL A 95 2.35 17.52 0.59
N LEU A 96 1.36 16.66 0.88
CA LEU A 96 0.40 16.86 1.94
C LEU A 96 1.06 16.79 3.33
N ASP A 97 1.97 15.82 3.51
CA ASP A 97 2.73 15.58 4.75
C ASP A 97 3.96 16.48 4.87
N ARG A 98 4.29 17.26 3.82
CA ARG A 98 5.55 18.03 3.75
C ARG A 98 6.77 17.15 4.01
N ALA A 99 6.72 15.91 3.56
CA ALA A 99 7.70 14.90 3.89
C ALA A 99 9.09 15.23 3.29
N PRO A 100 10.14 15.36 4.11
CA PRO A 100 11.48 15.64 3.62
C PRO A 100 12.13 14.41 2.96
N LEU A 101 11.81 13.23 3.46
CA LEU A 101 12.41 11.97 3.05
C LEU A 101 11.33 10.90 2.85
N ARG A 102 11.53 10.05 1.84
CA ARG A 102 10.79 8.81 1.66
C ARG A 102 11.77 7.65 1.49
N ARG A 103 11.72 6.69 2.42
CA ARG A 103 12.67 5.54 2.43
C ARG A 103 14.15 5.98 2.43
N GLY A 104 14.45 7.06 3.14
CA GLY A 104 15.79 7.62 3.24
C GLY A 104 16.28 8.40 2.02
N ILE A 105 15.43 8.63 1.02
CA ILE A 105 15.72 9.43 -0.17
C ILE A 105 14.92 10.74 -0.09
N PRO A 106 15.52 11.91 -0.41
CA PRO A 106 14.81 13.17 -0.47
C PRO A 106 13.61 13.10 -1.43
N THR A 107 12.47 13.61 -1.00
CA THR A 107 11.26 13.66 -1.81
C THR A 107 11.35 14.75 -2.90
N THR A 108 10.55 14.65 -3.95
CA THR A 108 10.42 15.74 -4.94
C THR A 108 9.91 17.02 -4.28
N TYR A 109 9.05 16.90 -3.26
CA TYR A 109 8.60 18.05 -2.46
C TYR A 109 9.79 18.75 -1.79
N ALA A 110 10.70 18.01 -1.15
CA ALA A 110 11.85 18.59 -0.45
C ALA A 110 12.90 19.18 -1.39
N THR A 111 13.10 18.58 -2.57
CA THR A 111 14.17 18.99 -3.52
C THR A 111 13.74 20.06 -4.50
N ALA A 112 12.46 20.06 -4.90
CA ALA A 112 11.96 20.90 -6.01
C ALA A 112 10.68 21.68 -5.67
N GLY A 113 10.15 21.51 -4.44
CA GLY A 113 9.01 22.26 -3.94
C GLY A 113 7.65 21.69 -4.32
N ARG A 114 6.62 22.31 -3.73
CA ARG A 114 5.23 21.84 -3.80
C ARG A 114 4.70 21.76 -5.24
N GLU A 115 4.89 22.83 -6.02
CA GLU A 115 4.34 22.91 -7.36
C GLU A 115 4.86 21.79 -8.25
N ARG A 116 6.18 21.55 -8.22
CA ARG A 116 6.81 20.53 -9.04
C ARG A 116 6.40 19.12 -8.61
N ALA A 117 6.31 18.86 -7.30
CA ALA A 117 5.85 17.57 -6.78
C ALA A 117 4.38 17.31 -7.15
N THR A 118 3.48 18.30 -6.98
CA THR A 118 2.06 18.17 -7.41
C THR A 118 1.98 17.85 -8.89
N THR A 119 2.72 18.62 -9.74
CA THR A 119 2.73 18.40 -11.19
C THR A 119 3.27 17.00 -11.56
N LEU A 120 4.26 16.47 -10.82
CA LEU A 120 4.74 15.11 -11.03
C LEU A 120 3.65 14.07 -10.74
N GLY A 121 2.94 14.19 -9.62
CA GLY A 121 1.84 13.28 -9.27
C GLY A 121 0.74 13.32 -10.33
N ASP A 122 0.34 14.52 -10.80
CA ASP A 122 -0.66 14.70 -11.87
C ASP A 122 -0.19 14.07 -13.18
N ALA A 123 1.10 14.22 -13.53
CA ALA A 123 1.68 13.63 -14.73
C ALA A 123 1.69 12.10 -14.68
N LEU A 124 2.01 11.50 -13.52
CA LEU A 124 1.96 10.05 -13.34
C LEU A 124 0.54 9.50 -13.46
N PHE A 125 -0.46 10.12 -12.81
CA PHE A 125 -1.87 9.77 -13.00
C PHE A 125 -2.30 9.87 -14.45
N SER A 126 -2.02 11.00 -15.11
CA SER A 126 -2.40 11.24 -16.51
C SER A 126 -1.73 10.26 -17.46
N SER A 127 -0.46 9.90 -17.22
CA SER A 127 0.27 8.92 -18.03
C SER A 127 -0.33 7.52 -17.90
N THR A 128 -0.81 7.14 -16.71
CA THR A 128 -1.52 5.87 -16.51
C THR A 128 -2.73 5.77 -17.42
N PHE A 129 -3.63 6.76 -17.38
CA PHE A 129 -4.84 6.74 -18.19
C PHE A 129 -4.55 6.90 -19.69
N THR A 130 -3.49 7.64 -20.04
CA THR A 130 -3.03 7.73 -21.45
C THR A 130 -2.57 6.37 -21.97
N MET A 131 -1.79 5.63 -21.18
CA MET A 131 -1.33 4.29 -21.54
C MET A 131 -2.50 3.32 -21.73
N LEU A 132 -3.45 3.29 -20.79
CA LEU A 132 -4.62 2.42 -20.85
C LEU A 132 -5.54 2.77 -22.03
N ALA A 133 -5.78 4.05 -22.28
CA ALA A 133 -6.59 4.51 -23.41
C ALA A 133 -5.96 4.14 -24.75
N ARG A 134 -4.63 4.29 -24.90
CA ARG A 134 -3.91 3.88 -26.12
C ARG A 134 -3.98 2.38 -26.36
N ALA A 135 -4.02 1.58 -25.29
CA ALA A 135 -4.20 0.13 -25.37
C ALA A 135 -5.66 -0.29 -25.64
N GLY A 136 -6.62 0.65 -25.59
CA GLY A 136 -8.05 0.37 -25.68
C GLY A 136 -8.59 -0.41 -24.47
N ASP A 137 -7.88 -0.38 -23.33
CA ASP A 137 -8.25 -1.10 -22.13
C ASP A 137 -9.25 -0.30 -21.29
N LEU A 138 -10.50 -0.30 -21.74
CA LEU A 138 -11.58 0.45 -21.10
C LEU A 138 -11.88 -0.07 -19.70
N ARG A 139 -11.77 -1.38 -19.49
CA ARG A 139 -12.04 -2.00 -18.19
C ARG A 139 -11.03 -1.56 -17.13
N ALA A 140 -9.73 -1.64 -17.42
CA ALA A 140 -8.71 -1.15 -16.51
C ALA A 140 -8.81 0.38 -16.31
N THR A 141 -9.16 1.13 -17.36
CA THR A 141 -9.38 2.58 -17.26
C THR A 141 -10.50 2.90 -16.28
N GLU A 142 -11.66 2.24 -16.42
CA GLU A 142 -12.81 2.42 -15.55
C GLU A 142 -12.46 2.08 -14.09
N LEU A 143 -11.94 0.86 -13.85
CA LEU A 143 -11.62 0.40 -12.49
C LEU A 143 -10.61 1.29 -11.80
N LEU A 144 -9.51 1.67 -12.47
CA LEU A 144 -8.49 2.52 -11.88
C LEU A 144 -8.95 3.98 -11.72
N SER A 145 -9.89 4.46 -12.54
CA SER A 145 -10.50 5.78 -12.34
C SER A 145 -11.31 5.83 -11.03
N PHE A 146 -12.14 4.82 -10.78
CA PHE A 146 -12.85 4.72 -9.49
C PHE A 146 -11.88 4.54 -8.33
N THR A 147 -10.85 3.71 -8.50
CA THR A 147 -9.81 3.52 -7.49
C THR A 147 -9.10 4.82 -7.14
N ALA A 148 -8.75 5.65 -8.14
CA ALA A 148 -8.13 6.95 -7.91
C ALA A 148 -9.04 7.90 -7.11
N VAL A 149 -10.35 7.88 -7.37
CA VAL A 149 -11.33 8.63 -6.58
C VAL A 149 -11.39 8.12 -5.15
N ASP A 150 -11.37 6.80 -4.96
CA ASP A 150 -11.37 6.19 -3.62
C ASP A 150 -10.10 6.55 -2.83
N LEU A 151 -8.92 6.51 -3.47
CA LEU A 151 -7.66 6.95 -2.85
C LEU A 151 -7.76 8.40 -2.36
N ALA A 152 -8.25 9.31 -3.21
CA ALA A 152 -8.42 10.72 -2.86
C ALA A 152 -9.42 10.94 -1.71
N ARG A 153 -10.53 10.19 -1.72
CA ARG A 153 -11.51 10.22 -0.62
C ARG A 153 -10.93 9.68 0.68
N GLY A 154 -10.18 8.57 0.61
CA GLY A 154 -9.52 7.99 1.77
C GLY A 154 -8.51 8.95 2.40
N GLU A 155 -7.72 9.67 1.58
CA GLU A 155 -6.82 10.72 2.05
C GLU A 155 -7.57 11.87 2.70
N LEU A 156 -8.66 12.35 2.09
CA LEU A 156 -9.49 13.42 2.66
C LEU A 156 -10.06 13.03 4.02
N LEU A 157 -10.63 11.82 4.15
CA LEU A 157 -11.15 11.31 5.43
C LEU A 157 -10.05 11.23 6.50
N GLN A 158 -8.82 10.89 6.14
CA GLN A 158 -7.69 10.91 7.07
C GLN A 158 -7.41 12.32 7.58
N ARG A 159 -7.45 13.31 6.70
CA ARG A 159 -7.23 14.73 7.06
C ARG A 159 -8.34 15.31 7.92
N GLU A 160 -9.59 15.01 7.57
CA GLU A 160 -10.77 15.47 8.30
C GLU A 160 -10.85 14.87 9.70
N GLY A 161 -10.39 13.61 9.87
CA GLY A 161 -10.35 12.92 11.15
C GLY A 161 -9.04 13.13 11.93
N ALA A 162 -8.13 14.03 11.49
CA ALA A 162 -6.91 14.30 12.23
C ALA A 162 -7.19 14.90 13.61
N TYR A 163 -6.49 14.43 14.64
CA TYR A 163 -6.63 14.83 16.03
C TYR A 163 -7.97 14.49 16.69
N ASP A 164 -8.87 13.76 16.01
CA ASP A 164 -10.18 13.38 16.55
C ASP A 164 -10.13 12.02 17.25
N LEU A 165 -9.97 12.01 18.57
CA LEU A 165 -10.03 10.79 19.40
C LEU A 165 -11.43 10.17 19.52
N GLY A 166 -12.47 10.83 18.98
CA GLY A 166 -13.83 10.31 18.88
C GLY A 166 -14.08 9.43 17.66
N LEU A 167 -13.10 9.25 16.77
CA LEU A 167 -13.22 8.35 15.60
C LEU A 167 -13.55 6.93 16.03
N THR A 168 -14.51 6.32 15.30
CA THR A 168 -14.87 4.92 15.51
C THR A 168 -13.99 3.96 14.69
N ALA A 169 -13.95 2.68 15.10
CA ALA A 169 -13.31 1.64 14.30
C ALA A 169 -13.91 1.54 12.89
N GLY A 170 -15.22 1.80 12.71
CA GLY A 170 -15.87 1.82 11.40
C GLY A 170 -15.39 2.98 10.51
N ASP A 171 -15.17 4.18 11.06
CA ASP A 171 -14.62 5.31 10.34
C ASP A 171 -13.18 5.01 9.88
N TYR A 172 -12.37 4.46 10.78
CA TYR A 172 -11.01 4.02 10.47
C TYR A 172 -11.00 2.96 9.35
N GLU A 173 -11.83 1.91 9.47
CA GLU A 173 -11.89 0.83 8.47
C GLU A 173 -12.31 1.37 7.09
N ASN A 174 -13.33 2.25 7.05
CA ASN A 174 -13.76 2.88 5.81
C ASN A 174 -12.63 3.69 5.16
N ARG A 175 -11.91 4.49 5.94
CA ARG A 175 -10.74 5.24 5.46
C ARG A 175 -9.68 4.32 4.88
N CYS A 176 -9.28 3.26 5.61
CA CYS A 176 -8.26 2.31 5.16
C CYS A 176 -8.71 1.50 3.95
N ARG A 177 -10.00 1.14 3.86
CA ARG A 177 -10.58 0.49 2.69
C ARG A 177 -10.43 1.35 1.44
N LEU A 178 -10.65 2.66 1.55
CA LEU A 178 -10.51 3.60 0.44
C LEU A 178 -9.04 3.89 0.13
N LYS A 179 -8.23 4.29 1.12
CA LYS A 179 -6.85 4.75 0.93
C LYS A 179 -5.87 3.63 0.58
N THR A 180 -6.10 2.41 1.09
CA THR A 180 -5.17 1.28 0.94
C THR A 180 -5.83 0.10 0.26
N GLY A 181 -6.96 -0.36 0.75
CA GLY A 181 -7.65 -1.56 0.28
C GLY A 181 -8.10 -1.49 -1.18
N SER A 182 -8.51 -0.32 -1.66
CA SER A 182 -9.02 -0.13 -3.02
C SER A 182 -7.99 -0.49 -4.10
N LEU A 183 -6.75 -0.04 -3.96
CA LEU A 183 -5.70 -0.30 -4.95
C LEU A 183 -5.17 -1.74 -4.88
N PHE A 184 -5.15 -2.37 -3.70
CA PHE A 184 -4.87 -3.79 -3.56
C PHE A 184 -5.95 -4.64 -4.23
N SER A 185 -7.22 -4.28 -4.01
CA SER A 185 -8.38 -4.90 -4.66
C SER A 185 -8.29 -4.78 -6.19
N ALA A 186 -8.05 -3.57 -6.70
CA ALA A 186 -7.91 -3.32 -8.13
C ALA A 186 -6.76 -4.12 -8.76
N ALA A 187 -5.63 -4.25 -8.06
CA ALA A 187 -4.50 -5.06 -8.51
C ALA A 187 -4.89 -6.53 -8.70
N CYS A 188 -5.60 -7.12 -7.73
CA CYS A 188 -6.02 -8.52 -7.80
C CYS A 188 -7.08 -8.74 -8.90
N VAL A 189 -8.04 -7.81 -9.05
CA VAL A 189 -9.07 -7.87 -10.10
C VAL A 189 -8.43 -7.82 -11.49
N LEU A 190 -7.59 -6.80 -11.76
CA LEU A 190 -6.96 -6.64 -13.08
C LEU A 190 -6.05 -7.82 -13.42
N GLY A 191 -5.34 -8.35 -12.41
CA GLY A 191 -4.56 -9.56 -12.59
C GLY A 191 -5.44 -10.77 -12.95
N GLY A 192 -6.49 -11.03 -12.18
CA GLY A 192 -7.42 -12.13 -12.44
C GLY A 192 -8.06 -12.03 -13.83
N GLU A 193 -8.58 -10.84 -14.19
CA GLU A 193 -9.19 -10.62 -15.51
C GLU A 193 -8.16 -10.83 -16.65
N ALA A 194 -6.91 -10.40 -16.48
CA ALA A 194 -5.84 -10.67 -17.44
C ALA A 194 -5.49 -12.17 -17.55
N GLY A 195 -5.66 -12.93 -16.46
CA GLY A 195 -5.53 -14.37 -16.41
C GLY A 195 -6.77 -15.15 -16.88
N GLY A 196 -7.85 -14.44 -17.25
CA GLY A 196 -9.09 -15.07 -17.74
C GLY A 196 -10.12 -15.41 -16.65
N ALA A 197 -9.98 -14.82 -15.44
CA ALA A 197 -10.95 -14.99 -14.37
C ALA A 197 -12.34 -14.47 -14.79
N GLY A 198 -13.37 -15.25 -14.48
CA GLY A 198 -14.76 -14.84 -14.65
C GLY A 198 -15.20 -13.84 -13.53
N PRO A 199 -16.42 -13.29 -13.66
CA PRO A 199 -16.91 -12.26 -12.76
C PRO A 199 -16.89 -12.66 -11.27
N GLU A 200 -17.35 -13.87 -10.95
CA GLU A 200 -17.39 -14.38 -9.56
C GLU A 200 -15.98 -14.52 -8.96
N GLN A 201 -15.05 -15.06 -9.76
CA GLN A 201 -13.65 -15.17 -9.32
C GLN A 201 -12.99 -13.81 -9.16
N SER A 202 -13.27 -12.85 -10.06
CA SER A 202 -12.77 -11.48 -9.97
C SER A 202 -13.27 -10.78 -8.71
N GLU A 203 -14.54 -10.99 -8.32
CA GLU A 203 -15.09 -10.45 -7.07
C GLU A 203 -14.38 -11.06 -5.84
N GLY A 204 -14.17 -12.37 -5.82
CA GLY A 204 -13.43 -13.02 -4.74
C GLY A 204 -11.96 -12.58 -4.66
N LEU A 205 -11.31 -12.31 -5.81
CA LEU A 205 -9.97 -11.72 -5.86
C LEU A 205 -9.96 -10.25 -5.38
N ALA A 206 -11.04 -9.50 -5.65
CA ALA A 206 -11.20 -8.17 -5.09
C ALA A 206 -11.23 -8.19 -3.56
N ASP A 207 -11.97 -9.14 -2.98
CA ASP A 207 -12.06 -9.31 -1.52
C ASP A 207 -10.73 -9.78 -0.92
N PHE A 208 -10.03 -10.70 -1.58
CA PHE A 208 -8.68 -11.10 -1.19
C PHE A 208 -7.72 -9.92 -1.15
N GLY A 209 -7.64 -9.13 -2.22
CA GLY A 209 -6.79 -7.94 -2.29
C GLY A 209 -7.14 -6.92 -1.22
N ARG A 210 -8.43 -6.67 -1.00
CA ARG A 210 -8.93 -5.76 0.05
C ARG A 210 -8.53 -6.23 1.43
N GLY A 211 -8.70 -7.52 1.73
CA GLY A 211 -8.34 -8.12 3.01
C GLY A 211 -6.85 -8.00 3.31
N ILE A 212 -5.99 -8.28 2.33
CA ILE A 212 -4.54 -8.11 2.46
C ILE A 212 -4.17 -6.64 2.65
N GLY A 213 -4.78 -5.73 1.88
CA GLY A 213 -4.51 -4.30 1.98
C GLY A 213 -4.87 -3.72 3.35
N LEU A 214 -6.01 -4.13 3.92
CA LEU A 214 -6.43 -3.75 5.27
C LEU A 214 -5.50 -4.33 6.33
N ALA A 215 -5.20 -5.63 6.27
CA ALA A 215 -4.29 -6.27 7.23
C ALA A 215 -2.88 -5.63 7.19
N PHE A 216 -2.40 -5.28 5.99
CA PHE A 216 -1.15 -4.55 5.82
C PHE A 216 -1.17 -3.21 6.58
N GLN A 217 -2.28 -2.44 6.45
CA GLN A 217 -2.41 -1.15 7.13
C GLN A 217 -2.46 -1.33 8.66
N LEU A 218 -3.28 -2.27 9.16
CA LEU A 218 -3.36 -2.54 10.59
C LEU A 218 -2.00 -2.87 11.21
N LEU A 219 -1.22 -3.70 10.51
CA LEU A 219 0.11 -4.08 10.99
C LEU A 219 1.12 -2.93 10.88
N ASP A 220 1.01 -2.06 9.88
CA ASP A 220 1.85 -0.87 9.75
C ASP A 220 1.58 0.10 10.91
N ASP A 221 0.31 0.33 11.25
CA ASP A 221 -0.11 1.16 12.39
C ASP A 221 0.37 0.60 13.75
N VAL A 222 0.31 -0.73 13.92
CA VAL A 222 0.88 -1.39 15.12
C VAL A 222 2.40 -1.20 15.17
N LEU A 223 3.08 -1.33 14.02
CA LEU A 223 4.54 -1.16 13.95
C LEU A 223 4.96 0.29 14.24
N ASP A 224 4.18 1.28 13.82
CA ASP A 224 4.44 2.69 14.13
C ASP A 224 4.51 2.92 15.64
N LEU A 225 3.61 2.30 16.43
CA LEU A 225 3.55 2.44 17.88
C LEU A 225 4.51 1.51 18.66
N ALA A 226 4.83 0.31 18.14
CA ALA A 226 5.60 -0.72 18.85
C ALA A 226 7.00 -0.93 18.30
N GLY A 227 7.24 -0.53 17.04
CA GLY A 227 8.47 -0.86 16.33
C GLY A 227 9.68 -0.06 16.83
N PRO A 228 10.85 -0.70 16.99
CA PRO A 228 12.07 0.03 17.26
C PRO A 228 12.44 0.87 16.02
N PRO A 229 12.95 2.11 16.23
CA PRO A 229 13.29 3.02 15.12
C PRO A 229 14.23 2.42 14.07
N GLU A 230 15.09 1.48 14.47
CA GLU A 230 16.03 0.78 13.59
C GLU A 230 15.30 -0.11 12.55
N ARG A 231 14.10 -0.62 12.87
CA ARG A 231 13.28 -1.44 11.95
C ARG A 231 12.37 -0.59 11.09
N THR A 232 11.81 0.47 11.64
CA THR A 232 10.83 1.33 10.95
C THR A 232 11.52 2.36 10.05
N GLY A 233 12.73 2.78 10.40
CA GLY A 233 13.42 3.89 9.75
C GLY A 233 12.78 5.26 10.04
N LYS A 234 11.83 5.32 11.00
CA LYS A 234 11.12 6.51 11.45
C LYS A 234 11.12 6.56 12.98
N ALA A 235 10.89 7.73 13.56
CA ALA A 235 10.58 7.85 14.97
C ALA A 235 9.31 7.06 15.30
N ARG A 236 9.23 6.51 16.51
CA ARG A 236 8.07 5.79 17.01
C ARG A 236 6.90 6.77 17.21
N GLY A 237 5.69 6.36 16.81
CA GLY A 237 4.49 7.17 16.98
C GLY A 237 4.39 8.35 16.00
N THR A 238 4.97 8.22 14.82
CA THR A 238 4.90 9.26 13.78
C THR A 238 3.46 9.60 13.42
N ASP A 239 2.57 8.62 13.36
CA ASP A 239 1.14 8.83 13.10
C ASP A 239 0.49 9.70 14.18
N LEU A 240 0.85 9.51 15.46
CA LEU A 240 0.36 10.34 16.56
C LEU A 240 0.86 11.79 16.46
N LEU A 241 2.13 11.99 16.08
CA LEU A 241 2.69 13.34 15.86
C LEU A 241 1.98 14.08 14.73
N ASP A 242 1.59 13.35 13.69
CA ASP A 242 0.82 13.89 12.56
C ASP A 242 -0.69 14.01 12.86
N GLY A 243 -1.11 13.64 14.09
CA GLY A 243 -2.51 13.65 14.51
C GLY A 243 -3.36 12.55 13.91
N THR A 244 -2.75 11.56 13.25
CA THR A 244 -3.49 10.44 12.64
C THR A 244 -3.91 9.44 13.71
N VAL A 245 -5.23 9.38 13.97
CA VAL A 245 -5.82 8.40 14.89
C VAL A 245 -5.98 7.06 14.17
N THR A 246 -5.27 6.04 14.66
CA THR A 246 -5.24 4.69 14.06
C THR A 246 -6.00 3.67 14.92
N LEU A 247 -6.25 2.47 14.38
CA LEU A 247 -7.02 1.45 15.10
C LEU A 247 -6.43 1.07 16.46
N PRO A 248 -5.10 0.95 16.63
CA PRO A 248 -4.51 0.74 17.94
C PRO A 248 -4.88 1.80 18.98
N VAL A 249 -4.96 3.08 18.56
CA VAL A 249 -5.37 4.19 19.45
C VAL A 249 -6.85 4.05 19.81
N ILE A 250 -7.72 3.77 18.84
CA ILE A 250 -9.17 3.58 19.04
C ILE A 250 -9.40 2.42 20.03
N ARG A 251 -8.76 1.27 19.82
CA ARG A 251 -8.86 0.10 20.71
C ARG A 251 -8.30 0.39 22.10
N ALA A 252 -7.20 1.16 22.19
CA ALA A 252 -6.66 1.54 23.48
C ALA A 252 -7.64 2.43 24.28
N ILE A 253 -8.34 3.37 23.64
CA ILE A 253 -9.36 4.20 24.28
C ILE A 253 -10.55 3.35 24.74
N GLU A 254 -10.98 2.36 23.97
CA GLU A 254 -12.03 1.41 24.38
C GLU A 254 -11.65 0.63 25.64
N LEU A 255 -10.36 0.29 25.81
CA LEU A 255 -9.82 -0.44 26.97
C LEU A 255 -9.48 0.47 28.15
N ASP A 256 -9.00 1.68 27.89
CA ASP A 256 -8.68 2.72 28.87
C ASP A 256 -9.25 4.07 28.44
N PRO A 257 -10.47 4.42 28.87
CA PRO A 257 -11.10 5.71 28.52
C PRO A 257 -10.33 6.95 28.99
N SER A 258 -9.34 6.81 29.87
CA SER A 258 -8.49 7.94 30.27
C SER A 258 -7.60 8.46 29.14
N LEU A 259 -7.44 7.67 28.08
CA LEU A 259 -6.71 8.08 26.88
C LEU A 259 -7.50 9.06 26.00
N ALA A 260 -8.83 9.07 26.10
CA ALA A 260 -9.68 9.95 25.28
C ALA A 260 -9.56 11.45 25.56
N VAL A 261 -8.88 11.83 26.66
CA VAL A 261 -8.71 13.24 27.05
C VAL A 261 -7.32 13.78 26.71
N VAL A 262 -6.48 13.00 26.03
CA VAL A 262 -5.15 13.44 25.59
C VAL A 262 -5.29 14.47 24.46
N ASP A 263 -4.62 15.61 24.57
CA ASP A 263 -4.57 16.58 23.48
C ASP A 263 -3.43 16.25 22.51
N LEU A 264 -3.77 15.63 21.38
CA LEU A 264 -2.81 15.23 20.36
C LEU A 264 -2.07 16.43 19.74
N ASN A 265 -2.63 17.67 19.80
CA ASN A 265 -1.98 18.86 19.27
C ASN A 265 -0.79 19.33 20.14
N GLN A 266 -0.68 18.84 21.36
CA GLN A 266 0.38 19.20 22.31
C GLN A 266 1.51 18.17 22.37
N LEU A 267 1.44 17.12 21.54
CA LEU A 267 2.44 16.05 21.55
C LEU A 267 3.75 16.52 20.91
N ASP A 268 4.84 16.17 21.56
CA ASP A 268 6.20 16.20 21.07
C ASP A 268 6.81 14.77 21.06
N GLU A 269 8.06 14.62 20.67
CA GLU A 269 8.69 13.29 20.55
C GLU A 269 8.73 12.54 21.89
N GLU A 270 8.90 13.23 23.04
CA GLU A 270 8.95 12.60 24.37
C GLU A 270 7.56 12.13 24.81
N SER A 271 6.56 13.00 24.73
CA SER A 271 5.17 12.70 25.09
C SER A 271 4.52 11.65 24.18
N VAL A 272 4.88 11.63 22.89
CA VAL A 272 4.47 10.57 21.96
C VAL A 272 5.03 9.20 22.39
N ALA A 273 6.28 9.12 22.81
CA ALA A 273 6.86 7.87 23.29
C ALA A 273 6.13 7.36 24.55
N GLU A 274 5.85 8.24 25.52
CA GLU A 274 5.08 7.91 26.71
C GLU A 274 3.64 7.47 26.38
N LEU A 275 2.97 8.18 25.46
CA LEU A 275 1.62 7.81 25.01
C LEU A 275 1.62 6.46 24.30
N SER A 276 2.60 6.19 23.46
CA SER A 276 2.76 4.90 22.77
C SER A 276 2.95 3.75 23.78
N ASP A 277 3.71 3.97 24.87
CA ASP A 277 3.88 2.98 25.94
C ASP A 277 2.57 2.75 26.71
N ARG A 278 1.79 3.80 26.98
CA ARG A 278 0.47 3.69 27.60
C ARG A 278 -0.48 2.90 26.70
N ILE A 279 -0.52 3.20 25.40
CA ILE A 279 -1.33 2.47 24.41
C ILE A 279 -0.92 0.99 24.40
N ALA A 280 0.37 0.69 24.33
CA ALA A 280 0.86 -0.68 24.34
C ALA A 280 0.49 -1.44 25.62
N ALA A 281 0.53 -0.77 26.77
CA ALA A 281 0.18 -1.36 28.07
C ALA A 281 -1.31 -1.76 28.20
N THR A 282 -2.23 -1.21 27.36
CA THR A 282 -3.63 -1.63 27.35
C THR A 282 -3.88 -3.00 26.74
N GLY A 283 -2.95 -3.53 25.94
CA GLY A 283 -3.14 -4.74 25.13
C GLY A 283 -3.78 -4.49 23.75
N ALA A 284 -4.07 -3.25 23.39
CA ALA A 284 -4.69 -2.89 22.12
C ALA A 284 -3.87 -3.34 20.90
N LEU A 285 -2.53 -3.28 21.00
CA LEU A 285 -1.65 -3.69 19.90
C LEU A 285 -1.81 -5.18 19.56
N ASP A 286 -1.92 -6.04 20.58
CA ASP A 286 -2.11 -7.48 20.37
C ASP A 286 -3.51 -7.79 19.82
N GLN A 287 -4.52 -7.04 20.25
CA GLN A 287 -5.86 -7.14 19.69
C GLN A 287 -5.87 -6.78 18.19
N VAL A 288 -5.26 -5.66 17.79
CA VAL A 288 -5.19 -5.26 16.38
C VAL A 288 -4.36 -6.24 15.55
N ARG A 289 -3.28 -6.79 16.09
CA ARG A 289 -2.53 -7.87 15.43
C ARG A 289 -3.40 -9.10 15.18
N ALA A 290 -4.19 -9.52 16.18
CA ALA A 290 -5.11 -10.65 16.03
C ALA A 290 -6.20 -10.36 14.98
N GLU A 291 -6.74 -9.13 14.93
CA GLU A 291 -7.68 -8.71 13.90
C GLU A 291 -7.07 -8.80 12.50
N ALA A 292 -5.83 -8.32 12.31
CA ALA A 292 -5.11 -8.39 11.05
C ALA A 292 -4.84 -9.84 10.60
N LEU A 293 -4.40 -10.70 11.53
CA LEU A 293 -4.19 -12.14 11.24
C LEU A 293 -5.48 -12.82 10.81
N ALA A 294 -6.58 -12.55 11.51
CA ALA A 294 -7.89 -13.10 11.14
C ALA A 294 -8.37 -12.61 9.76
N MET A 295 -8.02 -11.37 9.35
CA MET A 295 -8.30 -10.88 7.98
C MET A 295 -7.51 -11.66 6.93
N ILE A 296 -6.24 -11.94 7.18
CA ILE A 296 -5.39 -12.73 6.28
C ILE A 296 -5.89 -14.17 6.16
N ASP A 297 -6.25 -14.81 7.27
CA ASP A 297 -6.79 -16.17 7.25
C ASP A 297 -8.09 -16.25 6.46
N ARG A 298 -8.98 -15.26 6.62
CA ARG A 298 -10.21 -15.16 5.81
C ARG A 298 -9.89 -14.96 4.32
N ALA A 299 -8.94 -14.09 3.99
CA ALA A 299 -8.53 -13.85 2.62
C ALA A 299 -7.97 -15.13 1.97
N LYS A 300 -7.13 -15.88 2.66
CA LYS A 300 -6.56 -17.16 2.19
C LYS A 300 -7.62 -18.25 2.02
N SER A 301 -8.70 -18.20 2.80
CA SER A 301 -9.83 -19.16 2.72
C SER A 301 -10.88 -18.74 1.69
N SER A 302 -10.58 -17.80 0.80
CA SER A 302 -11.53 -17.36 -0.24
C SER A 302 -11.77 -18.47 -1.27
N PRO A 303 -13.04 -18.78 -1.63
CA PRO A 303 -13.35 -19.71 -2.71
C PRO A 303 -12.71 -19.34 -4.06
N ALA A 304 -12.46 -18.05 -4.29
CA ALA A 304 -11.78 -17.60 -5.49
C ALA A 304 -10.34 -18.14 -5.59
N LEU A 305 -9.62 -18.22 -4.47
CA LEU A 305 -8.29 -18.83 -4.42
C LEU A 305 -8.37 -20.35 -4.56
N GLU A 306 -9.38 -20.99 -3.99
CA GLU A 306 -9.58 -22.44 -4.10
C GLU A 306 -9.79 -22.91 -5.54
N SER A 307 -10.36 -22.05 -6.38
CA SER A 307 -10.60 -22.33 -7.80
C SER A 307 -9.39 -22.07 -8.71
N MET A 308 -8.30 -21.49 -8.18
CA MET A 308 -7.08 -21.17 -8.94
C MET A 308 -6.17 -22.41 -9.08
N ASP A 309 -5.18 -22.28 -9.99
CA ASP A 309 -4.08 -23.24 -10.06
C ASP A 309 -3.40 -23.36 -8.67
N PRO A 310 -3.09 -24.60 -8.20
CA PRO A 310 -2.53 -24.80 -6.86
C PRO A 310 -1.22 -24.07 -6.59
N GLU A 311 -0.35 -23.92 -7.59
CA GLU A 311 0.91 -23.19 -7.41
C GLU A 311 0.66 -21.68 -7.34
N GLN A 312 -0.20 -21.16 -8.17
CA GLN A 312 -0.63 -19.75 -8.16
C GLN A 312 -1.29 -19.39 -6.84
N ARG A 313 -2.20 -20.23 -6.34
CA ARG A 313 -2.80 -20.09 -5.01
C ARG A 313 -1.73 -20.05 -3.92
N ARG A 314 -0.79 -21.01 -3.90
CA ARG A 314 0.29 -21.08 -2.94
C ARG A 314 1.14 -19.78 -2.92
N LEU A 315 1.43 -19.22 -4.08
CA LEU A 315 2.18 -17.97 -4.19
C LEU A 315 1.42 -16.77 -3.63
N LEU A 316 0.11 -16.68 -3.85
CA LEU A 316 -0.75 -15.65 -3.26
C LEU A 316 -0.85 -15.81 -1.73
N GLU A 317 -0.93 -17.04 -1.22
CA GLU A 317 -0.87 -17.32 0.22
C GLU A 317 0.49 -16.89 0.82
N LEU A 318 1.61 -17.12 0.14
CA LEU A 318 2.93 -16.63 0.56
C LEU A 318 3.02 -15.10 0.59
N VAL A 319 2.38 -14.40 -0.36
CA VAL A 319 2.30 -12.93 -0.31
C VAL A 319 1.51 -12.48 0.93
N ALA A 320 0.39 -13.14 1.22
CA ALA A 320 -0.44 -12.85 2.39
C ALA A 320 0.33 -13.08 3.69
N ASP A 321 1.05 -14.20 3.80
CA ASP A 321 1.92 -14.52 4.94
C ASP A 321 3.09 -13.53 5.07
N GLY A 322 3.63 -13.06 3.94
CA GLY A 322 4.68 -12.05 3.90
C GLY A 322 4.27 -10.68 4.44
N VAL A 323 2.98 -10.37 4.43
CA VAL A 323 2.43 -9.19 5.11
C VAL A 323 2.63 -9.33 6.63
N VAL A 324 2.34 -10.50 7.20
CA VAL A 324 2.50 -10.77 8.64
C VAL A 324 3.96 -10.76 9.06
N GLN A 325 4.82 -11.51 8.35
CA GLN A 325 6.23 -11.68 8.71
C GLN A 325 7.03 -10.38 8.76
N ARG A 326 6.59 -9.36 8.03
CA ARG A 326 7.20 -8.02 8.11
C ARG A 326 7.09 -7.42 9.51
N TYR A 327 6.08 -7.83 10.28
CA TYR A 327 5.67 -7.21 11.53
C TYR A 327 5.82 -8.14 12.76
N SER A 328 6.41 -9.35 12.56
CA SER A 328 6.71 -10.35 13.61
C SER A 328 8.05 -10.12 14.29
#